data_302d6fa41a4e474fb54486af5a279f3f
#
_entry.id   302d6fa41a4e474fb54486af5a279f3f
#
_cell.length_a   1.000
_cell.length_b   1.000
_cell.length_c   1.000
_cell.angle_alpha   90.00
_cell.angle_beta   90.00
_cell.angle_gamma   90.00
#
_symmetry.space_group_name_H-M   'P 1'
#
loop_
_entity.id
_entity.type
_entity.pdbx_description
1 polymer ?
#
loop_
_entity_poly.entity_id
_entity_poly.type
_entity_poly.pdbx_seq_one_letter_code
_entity_poly.pdbx_strand_id
1 'polypeptide(L)'
;VFFVFGRNVNLKNQVKLTLMQWGIKCITIDEHGGIGSTIIENLEDLVPKAEFAVVLYSGDDEGRLYEPEKKEEDKKKLEVRARENVVAELGYVIAKYGRNNVCILYEDGVTIPSDFSGVKYISLNDDWKLLLARYLQKSNFTITL
;
A
#
# COMPACT_ATOMS: atom_id res chain seq x y z
N VAL A 1 0.11 12.43 3.91
CA VAL A 1 0.28 11.08 3.33
C VAL A 1 -1.05 10.36 3.29
N PHE A 2 -1.39 9.82 2.14
CA PHE A 2 -2.52 8.91 1.98
C PHE A 2 -2.04 7.48 2.26
N PHE A 3 -2.64 6.81 3.24
CA PHE A 3 -2.21 5.48 3.66
C PHE A 3 -3.23 4.42 3.24
N VAL A 4 -2.77 3.48 2.42
CA VAL A 4 -3.54 2.34 1.93
C VAL A 4 -3.09 1.08 2.67
N PHE A 5 -4.05 0.28 3.14
CA PHE A 5 -3.77 -0.96 3.86
C PHE A 5 -4.86 -1.99 3.60
N GLY A 6 -4.53 -3.25 3.86
CA GLY A 6 -5.45 -4.37 3.71
C GLY A 6 -6.01 -4.86 5.04
N ARG A 7 -5.89 -6.18 5.29
CA ARG A 7 -6.55 -6.84 6.43
C ARG A 7 -5.66 -6.96 7.67
N ASN A 8 -4.35 -6.73 7.56
CA ASN A 8 -3.43 -6.89 8.69
C ASN A 8 -3.43 -5.67 9.60
N VAL A 9 -4.24 -5.72 10.64
CA VAL A 9 -4.43 -4.61 11.58
C VAL A 9 -3.15 -4.29 12.35
N ASN A 10 -2.36 -5.28 12.72
CA ASN A 10 -1.12 -5.06 13.46
C ASN A 10 -0.11 -4.27 12.64
N LEU A 11 0.12 -4.65 11.39
CA LEU A 11 1.02 -3.93 10.49
C LEU A 11 0.49 -2.53 10.18
N LYS A 12 -0.81 -2.40 9.93
CA LYS A 12 -1.47 -1.11 9.75
C LYS A 12 -1.14 -0.18 10.90
N ASN A 13 -1.34 -0.65 12.14
CA ASN A 13 -1.13 0.16 13.33
C ASN A 13 0.34 0.55 13.51
N GLN A 14 1.27 -0.35 13.22
CA GLN A 14 2.70 -0.05 13.28
C GLN A 14 3.10 1.07 12.31
N VAL A 15 2.66 0.98 11.07
CA VAL A 15 2.98 1.99 10.04
C VAL A 15 2.33 3.33 10.39
N LYS A 16 1.06 3.29 10.76
CA LYS A 16 0.32 4.50 11.12
C LYS A 16 0.93 5.22 12.33
N LEU A 17 1.25 4.46 13.38
CA LEU A 17 1.91 5.01 14.57
C LEU A 17 3.24 5.65 14.22
N THR A 18 4.04 5.00 13.39
CA THR A 18 5.32 5.54 12.94
C THR A 18 5.16 6.86 12.22
N LEU A 19 4.22 6.95 11.28
CA LEU A 19 3.92 8.20 10.56
C LEU A 19 3.49 9.32 11.53
N MET A 20 2.62 8.98 12.47
CA MET A 20 2.15 9.93 13.49
C MET A 20 3.30 10.43 14.39
N GLN A 21 4.17 9.53 14.83
CA GLN A 21 5.34 9.88 15.65
C GLN A 21 6.30 10.82 14.90
N TRP A 22 6.35 10.72 13.58
CA TRP A 22 7.15 11.63 12.75
C TRP A 22 6.47 12.99 12.48
N GLY A 23 5.26 13.19 12.99
CA GLY A 23 4.49 14.41 12.73
C GLY A 23 3.85 14.45 11.35
N ILE A 24 3.74 13.29 10.68
CA ILE A 24 3.14 13.18 9.36
C ILE A 24 1.62 13.00 9.50
N LYS A 25 0.86 13.87 8.84
CA LYS A 25 -0.59 13.71 8.75
C LYS A 25 -0.91 12.50 7.87
N CYS A 26 -1.64 11.56 8.43
CA CYS A 26 -2.03 10.31 7.78
C CYS A 26 -3.52 10.34 7.47
N ILE A 27 -3.88 10.20 6.19
CA ILE A 27 -5.26 10.15 5.72
C ILE A 27 -5.58 8.71 5.30
N THR A 28 -6.65 8.15 5.84
CA THR A 28 -7.11 6.79 5.56
C THR A 28 -8.59 6.78 5.25
N ILE A 29 -9.03 5.82 4.44
CA ILE A 29 -10.45 5.67 4.10
C ILE A 29 -11.29 5.30 5.34
N ASP A 30 -10.78 4.41 6.20
CA ASP A 30 -11.52 3.95 7.37
C ASP A 30 -11.83 5.05 8.38
N GLU A 31 -10.98 6.07 8.47
CA GLU A 31 -11.16 7.18 9.42
C GLU A 31 -11.78 8.42 8.78
N HIS A 32 -11.53 8.65 7.49
CA HIS A 32 -11.88 9.89 6.80
C HIS A 32 -12.94 9.68 5.73
N GLY A 33 -13.29 8.42 5.42
CA GLY A 33 -14.31 8.11 4.45
C GLY A 33 -15.73 8.43 4.96
N GLY A 34 -16.62 8.82 4.05
CA GLY A 34 -18.01 9.07 4.36
C GLY A 34 -18.80 7.79 4.63
N ILE A 35 -19.79 7.87 5.53
CA ILE A 35 -20.71 6.76 5.80
C ILE A 35 -21.52 6.46 4.54
N GLY A 36 -21.53 5.19 4.09
CA GLY A 36 -22.24 4.76 2.91
C GLY A 36 -21.56 5.10 1.58
N SER A 37 -20.40 5.74 1.61
CA SER A 37 -19.62 6.01 0.40
C SER A 37 -18.98 4.74 -0.15
N THR A 38 -18.88 4.66 -1.47
CA THR A 38 -18.11 3.61 -2.13
C THR A 38 -16.61 3.87 -2.03
N ILE A 39 -15.79 2.84 -2.32
CA ILE A 39 -14.33 3.01 -2.35
C ILE A 39 -13.92 4.09 -3.34
N ILE A 40 -14.53 4.09 -4.53
CA ILE A 40 -14.14 5.08 -5.55
C ILE A 40 -14.51 6.51 -5.15
N GLU A 41 -15.67 6.70 -4.53
CA GLU A 41 -16.06 8.01 -4.00
C GLU A 41 -15.09 8.49 -2.92
N ASN A 42 -14.68 7.61 -2.02
CA ASN A 42 -13.69 7.93 -0.99
C ASN A 42 -12.33 8.29 -1.59
N LEU A 43 -11.88 7.58 -2.63
CA LEU A 43 -10.64 7.91 -3.33
C LEU A 43 -10.72 9.28 -3.99
N GLU A 44 -11.83 9.57 -4.68
CA GLU A 44 -12.04 10.87 -5.33
C GLU A 44 -12.00 12.02 -4.33
N ASP A 45 -12.55 11.82 -3.13
CA ASP A 45 -12.64 12.85 -2.09
C ASP A 45 -11.34 13.01 -1.29
N LEU A 46 -10.66 11.92 -0.97
CA LEU A 46 -9.54 11.93 -0.03
C LEU A 46 -8.17 12.03 -0.69
N VAL A 47 -7.98 11.41 -1.85
CA VAL A 47 -6.67 11.41 -2.54
C VAL A 47 -6.19 12.83 -2.86
N PRO A 48 -7.05 13.79 -3.28
CA PRO A 48 -6.61 15.17 -3.50
C PRO A 48 -6.11 15.90 -2.26
N LYS A 49 -6.38 15.37 -1.07
CA LYS A 49 -5.95 15.97 0.22
C LYS A 49 -4.54 15.60 0.62
N ALA A 50 -3.86 14.79 -0.16
CA ALA A 50 -2.50 14.35 0.08
C ALA A 50 -1.67 14.44 -1.19
N GLU A 51 -0.37 14.20 -1.08
CA GLU A 51 0.60 14.33 -2.19
C GLU A 51 1.48 13.09 -2.33
N PHE A 52 1.45 12.21 -1.36
CA PHE A 52 2.27 11.01 -1.29
C PHE A 52 1.45 9.87 -0.73
N ALA A 53 1.64 8.67 -1.26
CA ALA A 53 0.97 7.48 -0.76
C ALA A 53 1.96 6.47 -0.19
N VAL A 54 1.59 5.91 0.96
CA VAL A 54 2.20 4.71 1.51
C VAL A 54 1.19 3.58 1.36
N VAL A 55 1.58 2.52 0.67
CA VAL A 55 0.71 1.38 0.40
C VAL A 55 1.27 0.14 1.09
N LEU A 56 0.53 -0.36 2.08
CA LEU A 56 0.90 -1.56 2.81
C LEU A 56 0.40 -2.79 2.07
N TYR A 57 1.34 -3.59 1.56
CA TYR A 57 1.08 -4.85 0.87
C TYR A 57 1.25 -6.01 1.84
N SER A 58 0.21 -6.32 2.59
CA SER A 58 0.16 -7.48 3.47
C SER A 58 -0.37 -8.70 2.72
N GLY A 59 -0.02 -9.88 3.20
CA GLY A 59 -0.49 -11.14 2.64
C GLY A 59 -1.93 -11.43 3.08
N ASP A 60 -2.89 -10.90 2.35
CA ASP A 60 -4.30 -10.94 2.72
C ASP A 60 -5.10 -12.02 2.00
N ASP A 61 -4.76 -12.31 0.77
CA ASP A 61 -5.50 -13.21 -0.11
C ASP A 61 -4.56 -14.20 -0.79
N GLU A 62 -5.12 -15.27 -1.33
CA GLU A 62 -4.38 -16.28 -2.11
C GLU A 62 -4.94 -16.34 -3.52
N GLY A 63 -4.09 -16.57 -4.50
CA GLY A 63 -4.52 -16.72 -5.88
C GLY A 63 -3.46 -17.36 -6.76
N ARG A 64 -3.90 -17.78 -7.94
CA ARG A 64 -3.04 -18.36 -8.98
C ARG A 64 -3.69 -18.23 -10.33
N LEU A 65 -2.94 -18.55 -11.39
CA LEU A 65 -3.51 -18.64 -12.73
C LEU A 65 -4.69 -19.62 -12.74
N TYR A 66 -5.81 -19.18 -13.32
CA TYR A 66 -7.00 -20.02 -13.46
C TYR A 66 -6.82 -21.00 -14.61
N GLU A 67 -6.69 -22.28 -14.27
CA GLU A 67 -6.47 -23.37 -15.22
C GLU A 67 -7.36 -24.57 -14.85
N PRO A 68 -8.69 -24.45 -15.07
CA PRO A 68 -9.65 -25.47 -14.60
C PRO A 68 -9.50 -26.83 -15.31
N GLU A 69 -8.88 -26.84 -16.51
CA GLU A 69 -8.64 -28.05 -17.30
C GLU A 69 -7.46 -28.87 -16.77
N LYS A 70 -6.61 -28.31 -15.95
CA LYS A 70 -5.46 -29.03 -15.37
C LYS A 70 -5.86 -29.79 -14.12
N LYS A 71 -5.15 -30.88 -13.85
CA LYS A 71 -5.20 -31.54 -12.55
C LYS A 71 -4.56 -30.67 -11.49
N GLU A 72 -4.98 -30.83 -10.23
CA GLU A 72 -4.45 -30.02 -9.12
C GLU A 72 -2.94 -30.05 -9.02
N GLU A 73 -2.31 -31.23 -9.23
CA GLU A 73 -0.86 -31.41 -9.21
C GLU A 73 -0.11 -30.66 -10.32
N ASP A 74 -0.79 -30.34 -11.43
CA ASP A 74 -0.22 -29.66 -12.60
C ASP A 74 -0.46 -28.14 -12.58
N LYS A 75 -1.29 -27.67 -11.66
CA LYS A 75 -1.57 -26.24 -11.52
C LYS A 75 -0.42 -25.52 -10.85
N LYS A 76 -0.30 -24.25 -11.13
CA LYS A 76 0.63 -23.38 -10.39
C LYS A 76 0.28 -23.36 -8.91
N LYS A 77 1.27 -23.16 -8.06
CA LYS A 77 1.06 -23.01 -6.61
C LYS A 77 0.27 -21.73 -6.34
N LEU A 78 -0.52 -21.75 -5.27
CA LEU A 78 -1.17 -20.56 -4.76
C LEU A 78 -0.11 -19.54 -4.36
N GLU A 79 -0.31 -18.29 -4.77
CA GLU A 79 0.52 -17.16 -4.39
C GLU A 79 -0.21 -16.35 -3.32
N VAL A 80 0.53 -15.85 -2.36
CA VAL A 80 0.00 -14.91 -1.38
C VAL A 80 -0.01 -13.53 -2.01
N ARG A 81 -1.15 -12.86 -1.93
CA ARG A 81 -1.41 -11.59 -2.61
C ARG A 81 -2.01 -10.57 -1.67
N ALA A 82 -1.86 -9.30 -2.00
CA ALA A 82 -2.59 -8.24 -1.35
C ALA A 82 -4.08 -8.32 -1.69
N ARG A 83 -4.92 -7.77 -0.82
CA ARG A 83 -6.35 -7.63 -1.06
C ARG A 83 -6.63 -6.86 -2.36
N GLU A 84 -7.65 -7.26 -3.10
CA GLU A 84 -8.03 -6.61 -4.37
C GLU A 84 -8.21 -5.09 -4.23
N ASN A 85 -8.82 -4.64 -3.14
CA ASN A 85 -9.01 -3.21 -2.90
C ASN A 85 -7.67 -2.46 -2.82
N VAL A 86 -6.67 -3.06 -2.16
CA VAL A 86 -5.32 -2.47 -2.07
C VAL A 86 -4.68 -2.35 -3.45
N VAL A 87 -4.83 -3.36 -4.29
CA VAL A 87 -4.31 -3.33 -5.68
C VAL A 87 -4.97 -2.21 -6.48
N ALA A 88 -6.29 -2.08 -6.38
CA ALA A 88 -7.04 -1.01 -7.06
C ALA A 88 -6.62 0.38 -6.57
N GLU A 89 -6.50 0.55 -5.26
CA GLU A 89 -6.06 1.82 -4.66
C GLU A 89 -4.62 2.17 -5.04
N LEU A 90 -3.73 1.18 -5.13
CA LEU A 90 -2.35 1.37 -5.60
C LEU A 90 -2.33 1.97 -7.01
N GLY A 91 -3.09 1.40 -7.93
CA GLY A 91 -3.19 1.93 -9.29
C GLY A 91 -3.71 3.36 -9.32
N TYR A 92 -4.71 3.64 -8.49
CA TYR A 92 -5.31 4.97 -8.40
C TYR A 92 -4.29 6.02 -7.91
N VAL A 93 -3.57 5.75 -6.81
CA VAL A 93 -2.60 6.71 -6.27
C VAL A 93 -1.38 6.89 -7.17
N ILE A 94 -0.95 5.85 -7.88
CA ILE A 94 0.12 5.99 -8.89
C ILE A 94 -0.31 6.97 -9.97
N ALA A 95 -1.54 6.86 -10.47
CA ALA A 95 -2.07 7.75 -11.49
C ALA A 95 -2.20 9.20 -11.00
N LYS A 96 -2.58 9.39 -9.74
CA LYS A 96 -2.82 10.74 -9.19
C LYS A 96 -1.57 11.43 -8.68
N TYR A 97 -0.68 10.73 -8.01
CA TYR A 97 0.53 11.32 -7.40
C TYR A 97 1.77 11.17 -8.26
N GLY A 98 1.75 10.29 -9.24
CA GLY A 98 2.94 9.89 -9.98
C GLY A 98 3.75 8.81 -9.24
N ARG A 99 4.49 8.02 -10.01
CA ARG A 99 5.25 6.85 -9.51
C ARG A 99 6.24 7.20 -8.40
N ASN A 100 6.88 8.36 -8.49
CA ASN A 100 7.92 8.77 -7.52
C ASN A 100 7.35 9.16 -6.15
N ASN A 101 6.04 9.35 -6.05
CA ASN A 101 5.36 9.73 -4.83
C ASN A 101 4.53 8.60 -4.22
N VAL A 102 4.87 7.36 -4.57
CA VAL A 102 4.24 6.15 -4.03
C VAL A 102 5.31 5.22 -3.51
N CYS A 103 5.13 4.76 -2.27
CA CYS A 103 5.99 3.79 -1.62
C CYS A 103 5.15 2.58 -1.20
N ILE A 104 5.59 1.39 -1.61
CA ILE A 104 4.99 0.12 -1.20
C ILE A 104 5.83 -0.47 -0.06
N LEU A 105 5.18 -0.72 1.08
CA LEU A 105 5.74 -1.53 2.17
C LEU A 105 5.14 -2.92 2.06
N TYR A 106 5.95 -3.94 1.87
CA TYR A 106 5.45 -5.29 1.63
C TYR A 106 6.00 -6.32 2.61
N GLU A 107 5.15 -7.30 2.93
CA GLU A 107 5.60 -8.51 3.62
C GLU A 107 6.34 -9.41 2.62
N ASP A 108 7.44 -10.03 3.06
CA ASP A 108 8.15 -11.00 2.24
C ASP A 108 7.23 -12.17 1.87
N GLY A 109 7.34 -12.65 0.63
CA GLY A 109 6.51 -13.73 0.10
C GLY A 109 5.20 -13.26 -0.53
N VAL A 110 4.83 -12.01 -0.38
CA VAL A 110 3.66 -11.43 -1.08
C VAL A 110 4.05 -11.09 -2.52
N THR A 111 3.23 -11.52 -3.46
CA THR A 111 3.42 -11.16 -4.87
C THR A 111 3.13 -9.67 -5.06
N ILE A 112 4.12 -8.93 -5.53
CA ILE A 112 4.01 -7.49 -5.77
C ILE A 112 4.12 -7.20 -7.27
N PRO A 113 3.46 -6.13 -7.77
CA PRO A 113 3.65 -5.69 -9.15
C PRO A 113 5.10 -5.25 -9.36
N SER A 114 5.77 -5.81 -10.37
CA SER A 114 7.19 -5.55 -10.64
C SER A 114 7.45 -4.50 -11.71
N ASP A 115 6.40 -4.07 -12.43
CA ASP A 115 6.55 -3.26 -13.65
C ASP A 115 6.38 -1.76 -13.43
N PHE A 116 6.33 -1.30 -12.18
CA PHE A 116 6.15 0.11 -11.85
C PHE A 116 7.49 0.78 -11.55
N SER A 117 8.26 1.05 -12.59
CA SER A 117 9.51 1.80 -12.47
C SER A 117 9.27 3.17 -11.81
N GLY A 118 10.07 3.51 -10.81
CA GLY A 118 9.96 4.77 -10.05
C GLY A 118 9.19 4.64 -8.74
N VAL A 119 8.31 3.65 -8.60
CA VAL A 119 7.68 3.32 -7.31
C VAL A 119 8.72 2.74 -6.36
N LYS A 120 8.67 3.14 -5.11
CA LYS A 120 9.59 2.64 -4.08
C LYS A 120 9.01 1.37 -3.44
N TYR A 121 9.84 0.33 -3.38
CA TYR A 121 9.48 -0.95 -2.77
C TYR A 121 10.37 -1.17 -1.56
N ILE A 122 9.77 -1.32 -0.38
CA ILE A 122 10.49 -1.56 0.87
C ILE A 122 9.94 -2.83 1.52
N SER A 123 10.83 -3.82 1.75
CA SER A 123 10.47 -4.98 2.56
C SER A 123 10.30 -4.59 4.02
N LEU A 124 9.25 -5.09 4.65
CA LEU A 124 9.03 -4.90 6.09
C LEU A 124 10.07 -5.62 6.95
N ASN A 125 10.84 -6.55 6.38
CA ASN A 125 11.97 -7.20 7.05
C ASN A 125 13.25 -6.37 7.01
N ASP A 126 13.33 -5.34 6.16
CA ASP A 126 14.42 -4.38 6.15
C ASP A 126 14.19 -3.28 7.21
N ASP A 127 15.13 -2.37 7.32
CA ASP A 127 14.95 -1.14 8.11
C ASP A 127 13.99 -0.19 7.38
N TRP A 128 12.73 -0.61 7.30
CA TRP A 128 11.72 0.10 6.52
C TRP A 128 11.46 1.52 7.05
N LYS A 129 11.62 1.74 8.35
CA LYS A 129 11.42 3.06 8.94
C LYS A 129 12.46 4.05 8.44
N LEU A 130 13.73 3.66 8.43
CA LEU A 130 14.79 4.50 7.91
C LEU A 130 14.61 4.79 6.41
N LEU A 131 14.30 3.76 5.63
CA LEU A 131 14.10 3.90 4.19
C LEU A 131 12.89 4.78 3.85
N LEU A 132 11.77 4.56 4.52
CA LEU A 132 10.57 5.36 4.33
C LEU A 132 10.80 6.82 4.73
N ALA A 133 11.46 7.06 5.86
CA ALA A 133 11.80 8.41 6.29
C ALA A 133 12.61 9.16 5.23
N ARG A 134 13.60 8.49 4.64
CA ARG A 134 14.43 9.08 3.57
C ARG A 134 13.60 9.44 2.33
N TYR A 135 12.69 8.58 1.91
CA TYR A 135 11.83 8.86 0.76
C TYR A 135 10.87 10.01 1.02
N LEU A 136 10.30 10.06 2.21
CA LEU A 136 9.44 11.18 2.60
C LEU A 136 10.21 12.50 2.63
N GLN A 137 11.43 12.51 3.18
CA GLN A 137 12.27 13.70 3.19
C GLN A 137 12.61 14.18 1.78
N LYS A 138 12.91 13.26 0.86
CA LYS A 138 13.14 13.60 -0.56
C LYS A 138 11.90 14.18 -1.23
N SER A 139 10.73 13.88 -0.74
CA SER A 139 9.45 14.43 -1.22
C SER A 139 9.01 15.65 -0.41
N ASN A 140 9.96 16.31 0.27
CA ASN A 140 9.78 17.58 1.01
C ASN A 140 8.92 17.45 2.29
N PHE A 141 8.78 16.26 2.84
CA PHE A 141 8.17 16.11 4.15
C PHE A 141 9.18 16.40 5.25
N THR A 142 8.75 17.14 6.27
CA THR A 142 9.52 17.34 7.49
C THR A 142 9.23 16.20 8.45
N ILE A 143 10.27 15.50 8.89
CA ILE A 143 10.14 14.38 9.82
C ILE A 143 10.73 14.77 11.17
N THR A 144 9.93 14.64 12.21
CA THR A 144 10.35 14.83 13.60
C THR A 144 10.80 13.47 14.15
N LEU A 145 12.08 13.36 14.41
CA LEU A 145 12.67 12.14 14.99
C LEU A 145 12.74 12.23 16.51
#